data_768efc4841faedb8d04c4778e2186a1f
#
_entry.id   768efc4841faedb8d04c4778e2186a1f
#
_cell.length_a   1.000
_cell.length_b   1.000
_cell.length_c   1.000
_cell.angle_alpha   90.00
_cell.angle_beta   90.00
_cell.angle_gamma   90.00
#
_symmetry.space_group_name_H-M   'P 1'
#
loop_
_entity.id
_entity.type
_entity.pdbx_description
1 polymer ?
#
loop_
_entity_poly.entity_id
_entity_poly.type
_entity_poly.pdbx_seq_one_letter_code
_entity_poly.pdbx_strand_id
1 'polypeptide(L)'
;MTRGSWRVVASALAAGVLGSCGTTVTERDVEKAAISSGEVYKLVRTRDGGKPQAVLILDPRGPAEFSGGHVPGAMNVPIHTVRPDRERDARWEAYSTIVVYGSDPGSAVARGLAKRLMGAGYKDVRFMRDGFSGWTRAEYPVARSGER
;
A
#
# COMPACT_ATOMS: atom_id res chain seq x y z
N MET A 1 58.78 -48.91 -2.67
CA MET A 1 58.83 -47.49 -3.03
C MET A 1 57.59 -47.14 -3.82
N THR A 2 56.54 -46.65 -3.20
CA THR A 2 55.30 -46.24 -3.88
C THR A 2 54.90 -44.86 -3.29
N ARG A 3 55.01 -43.84 -4.14
CA ARG A 3 54.69 -42.45 -3.81
C ARG A 3 53.19 -42.25 -3.91
N GLY A 4 52.53 -42.04 -2.78
CA GLY A 4 51.12 -41.65 -2.74
C GLY A 4 50.93 -40.20 -3.11
N SER A 5 50.15 -39.94 -4.17
CA SER A 5 49.72 -38.62 -4.59
C SER A 5 48.54 -38.15 -3.74
N TRP A 6 48.75 -37.14 -2.96
CA TRP A 6 47.68 -36.45 -2.24
C TRP A 6 46.99 -35.43 -3.20
N ARG A 7 45.78 -35.73 -3.60
CA ARG A 7 44.93 -34.78 -4.33
C ARG A 7 44.27 -33.84 -3.32
N VAL A 8 44.70 -32.62 -3.30
CA VAL A 8 44.01 -31.53 -2.56
C VAL A 8 42.76 -31.19 -3.34
N VAL A 9 41.61 -31.51 -2.77
CA VAL A 9 40.30 -31.07 -3.30
C VAL A 9 40.05 -29.69 -2.73
N ALA A 10 40.25 -28.68 -3.54
CA ALA A 10 39.89 -27.31 -3.19
C ALA A 10 38.36 -27.17 -3.31
N SER A 11 37.67 -27.18 -2.18
CA SER A 11 36.26 -26.81 -2.12
C SER A 11 36.10 -25.30 -2.35
N ALA A 12 35.69 -24.92 -3.52
CA ALA A 12 35.27 -23.55 -3.79
C ALA A 12 33.94 -23.29 -3.09
N LEU A 13 33.95 -22.58 -1.98
CA LEU A 13 32.77 -21.97 -1.37
C LEU A 13 32.31 -20.84 -2.28
N ALA A 14 31.32 -21.15 -3.13
CA ALA A 14 30.57 -20.12 -3.83
C ALA A 14 29.70 -19.37 -2.79
N ALA A 15 30.19 -18.22 -2.33
CA ALA A 15 29.39 -17.26 -1.59
C ALA A 15 28.32 -16.72 -2.53
N GLY A 16 27.11 -17.31 -2.48
CA GLY A 16 25.94 -16.80 -3.15
C GLY A 16 25.60 -15.43 -2.55
N VAL A 17 25.96 -14.36 -3.24
CA VAL A 17 25.43 -13.04 -2.99
C VAL A 17 23.93 -13.11 -3.31
N LEU A 18 23.10 -13.28 -2.29
CA LEU A 18 21.67 -13.04 -2.37
C LEU A 18 21.47 -11.55 -2.59
N GLY A 19 21.58 -11.12 -3.84
CA GLY A 19 21.17 -9.79 -4.27
C GLY A 19 19.70 -9.65 -3.93
N SER A 20 19.39 -8.89 -2.88
CA SER A 20 18.07 -8.36 -2.63
C SER A 20 17.71 -7.48 -3.84
N CYS A 21 17.06 -8.04 -4.83
CA CYS A 21 16.40 -7.29 -5.89
C CYS A 21 15.22 -6.54 -5.26
N GLY A 22 15.50 -5.45 -4.58
CA GLY A 22 14.49 -4.49 -4.18
C GLY A 22 13.89 -3.89 -5.44
N THR A 23 12.74 -4.39 -5.86
CA THR A 23 12.01 -3.83 -7.00
C THR A 23 11.66 -2.38 -6.69
N THR A 24 12.31 -1.43 -7.36
CA THR A 24 12.02 -0.02 -7.18
C THR A 24 10.62 0.25 -7.70
N VAL A 25 9.70 0.62 -6.82
CA VAL A 25 8.33 1.01 -7.17
C VAL A 25 8.34 2.37 -7.87
N THR A 26 7.78 2.42 -9.06
CA THR A 26 7.75 3.60 -9.93
C THR A 26 6.40 4.30 -9.91
N GLU A 27 6.32 5.52 -10.50
CA GLU A 27 5.02 6.19 -10.74
C GLU A 27 4.11 5.36 -11.64
N ARG A 28 4.67 4.65 -12.61
CA ARG A 28 3.91 3.78 -13.49
C ARG A 28 3.20 2.65 -12.74
N ASP A 29 3.80 2.14 -11.67
CA ASP A 29 3.19 1.09 -10.87
C ASP A 29 2.00 1.62 -10.07
N VAL A 30 2.08 2.84 -9.55
CA VAL A 30 0.95 3.53 -8.91
C VAL A 30 -0.17 3.79 -9.91
N GLU A 31 0.18 4.24 -11.13
CA GLU A 31 -0.80 4.51 -12.17
C GLU A 31 -1.54 3.25 -12.65
N LYS A 32 -0.84 2.12 -12.75
CA LYS A 32 -1.46 0.81 -13.03
C LYS A 32 -2.41 0.34 -11.93
N ALA A 33 -2.14 0.73 -10.69
CA ALA A 33 -2.97 0.42 -9.53
C ALA A 33 -4.09 1.44 -9.30
N ALA A 34 -4.24 2.44 -10.19
CA ALA A 34 -5.22 3.49 -10.05
C ALA A 34 -6.64 2.99 -10.33
N ILE A 35 -7.55 3.34 -9.42
CA ILE A 35 -8.98 3.08 -9.53
C ILE A 35 -9.77 4.37 -9.29
N SER A 36 -11.00 4.44 -9.77
CA SER A 36 -11.89 5.58 -9.57
C SER A 36 -12.55 5.57 -8.19
N SER A 37 -13.06 6.71 -7.75
CA SER A 37 -13.88 6.81 -6.53
C SER A 37 -15.13 5.91 -6.60
N GLY A 38 -15.71 5.73 -7.79
CA GLY A 38 -16.83 4.80 -8.00
C GLY A 38 -16.48 3.33 -7.80
N GLU A 39 -15.27 2.94 -8.23
CA GLU A 39 -14.76 1.58 -7.98
C GLU A 39 -14.49 1.37 -6.49
N VAL A 40 -13.88 2.36 -5.80
CA VAL A 40 -13.70 2.30 -4.35
C VAL A 40 -15.03 2.20 -3.62
N TYR A 41 -16.03 3.00 -4.02
CA TYR A 41 -17.37 2.96 -3.42
C TYR A 41 -18.04 1.58 -3.57
N LYS A 42 -17.91 0.95 -4.73
CA LYS A 42 -18.38 -0.42 -4.95
C LYS A 42 -17.61 -1.41 -4.07
N LEU A 43 -16.27 -1.30 -4.05
CA LEU A 43 -15.38 -2.20 -3.32
C LEU A 43 -15.73 -2.26 -1.81
N VAL A 44 -15.93 -1.11 -1.16
CA VAL A 44 -16.27 -1.05 0.27
C VAL A 44 -17.68 -1.54 0.59
N ARG A 45 -18.55 -1.60 -0.40
CA ARG A 45 -19.94 -2.12 -0.26
C ARG A 45 -20.08 -3.57 -0.66
N THR A 46 -19.10 -4.13 -1.36
CA THR A 46 -19.12 -5.52 -1.79
C THR A 46 -19.00 -6.47 -0.59
N ARG A 47 -19.77 -7.54 -0.62
CA ARG A 47 -19.71 -8.62 0.36
C ARG A 47 -19.29 -9.90 -0.33
N ASP A 48 -18.33 -10.58 0.24
CA ASP A 48 -17.92 -11.92 -0.19
C ASP A 48 -18.51 -12.95 0.79
N GLY A 49 -19.34 -13.87 0.27
CA GLY A 49 -20.02 -14.85 1.10
C GLY A 49 -20.87 -14.26 2.24
N GLY A 50 -21.43 -13.04 2.05
CA GLY A 50 -22.23 -12.32 3.04
C GLY A 50 -21.41 -11.49 4.04
N LYS A 51 -20.08 -11.59 4.03
CA LYS A 51 -19.18 -10.78 4.86
C LYS A 51 -18.70 -9.54 4.12
N PRO A 52 -18.45 -8.40 4.80
CA PRO A 52 -17.81 -7.26 4.18
C PRO A 52 -16.43 -7.65 3.63
N GLN A 53 -16.09 -7.14 2.45
CA GLN A 53 -14.73 -7.32 1.93
C GLN A 53 -13.73 -6.61 2.86
N ALA A 54 -12.60 -7.25 3.12
CA ALA A 54 -11.57 -6.69 4.00
C ALA A 54 -10.75 -5.63 3.23
N VAL A 55 -11.26 -4.41 3.19
CA VAL A 55 -10.63 -3.25 2.54
C VAL A 55 -10.16 -2.27 3.61
N LEU A 56 -8.88 -1.92 3.58
CA LEU A 56 -8.29 -0.87 4.39
C LEU A 56 -8.21 0.41 3.55
N ILE A 57 -8.77 1.51 4.04
CA ILE A 57 -8.69 2.81 3.38
C ILE A 57 -7.75 3.72 4.16
N LEU A 58 -6.74 4.27 3.50
CA LEU A 58 -5.72 5.11 4.10
C LEU A 58 -5.76 6.53 3.53
N ASP A 59 -5.78 7.49 4.43
CA ASP A 59 -5.80 8.92 4.14
C ASP A 59 -4.52 9.58 4.69
N PRO A 60 -3.54 9.94 3.85
CA PRO A 60 -2.32 10.59 4.27
C PRO A 60 -2.42 12.11 4.42
N ARG A 61 -3.59 12.70 4.24
CA ARG A 61 -3.81 14.14 4.41
C ARG A 61 -3.57 14.57 5.86
N GLY A 62 -3.46 15.87 6.04
CA GLY A 62 -3.32 16.44 7.38
C GLY A 62 -4.49 16.09 8.31
N PRO A 63 -4.25 16.01 9.65
CA PRO A 63 -5.32 15.67 10.60
C PRO A 63 -6.53 16.60 10.54
N ALA A 64 -6.33 17.89 10.27
CA ALA A 64 -7.41 18.87 10.13
C ALA A 64 -8.29 18.57 8.90
N GLU A 65 -7.68 18.26 7.75
CA GLU A 65 -8.40 17.88 6.53
C GLU A 65 -9.19 16.57 6.74
N PHE A 66 -8.55 15.58 7.37
CA PHE A 66 -9.19 14.33 7.71
C PHE A 66 -10.39 14.52 8.63
N SER A 67 -10.23 15.31 9.71
CA SER A 67 -11.30 15.59 10.68
C SER A 67 -12.47 16.34 10.04
N GLY A 68 -12.19 17.24 9.10
CA GLY A 68 -13.19 18.02 8.37
C GLY A 68 -14.01 17.17 7.39
N GLY A 69 -13.49 16.04 6.97
CA GLY A 69 -14.20 15.08 6.09
C GLY A 69 -13.27 14.04 5.50
N HIS A 70 -13.71 12.78 5.54
CA HIS A 70 -12.96 11.65 4.99
C HIS A 70 -13.89 10.56 4.47
N VAL A 71 -13.35 9.63 3.70
CA VAL A 71 -14.08 8.44 3.23
C VAL A 71 -14.46 7.59 4.44
N PRO A 72 -15.73 7.16 4.61
CA PRO A 72 -16.13 6.37 5.76
C PRO A 72 -15.26 5.13 5.96
N GLY A 73 -14.80 4.93 7.19
CA GLY A 73 -13.90 3.83 7.55
C GLY A 73 -12.43 4.05 7.21
N ALA A 74 -12.06 5.20 6.66
CA ALA A 74 -10.67 5.53 6.40
C ALA A 74 -9.90 5.79 7.71
N MET A 75 -8.60 5.43 7.70
CA MET A 75 -7.64 5.75 8.76
C MET A 75 -6.73 6.88 8.30
N ASN A 76 -6.51 7.87 9.15
CA ASN A 76 -5.51 8.92 8.88
C ASN A 76 -4.10 8.37 9.14
N VAL A 77 -3.32 8.23 8.09
CA VAL A 77 -1.97 7.64 8.14
C VAL A 77 -0.98 8.56 7.44
N PRO A 78 -0.27 9.41 8.18
CA PRO A 78 0.75 10.28 7.60
C PRO A 78 1.84 9.48 6.88
N ILE A 79 2.26 9.95 5.71
CA ILE A 79 3.21 9.24 4.83
C ILE A 79 4.51 8.80 5.54
N HIS A 80 4.99 9.58 6.50
CA HIS A 80 6.25 9.30 7.21
C HIS A 80 6.15 8.12 8.17
N THR A 81 4.94 7.67 8.53
CA THR A 81 4.73 6.53 9.42
C THR A 81 4.92 5.20 8.71
N VAL A 82 4.80 5.16 7.38
CA VAL A 82 5.03 3.97 6.57
C VAL A 82 6.46 3.98 6.01
N ARG A 83 7.24 3.00 6.39
CA ARG A 83 8.64 2.84 5.99
C ARG A 83 8.83 1.54 5.22
N PRO A 84 9.24 1.61 3.94
CA PRO A 84 9.44 0.42 3.10
C PRO A 84 10.54 -0.52 3.60
N ASP A 85 11.49 0.02 4.38
CA ASP A 85 12.64 -0.68 4.96
C ASP A 85 12.35 -1.33 6.31
N ARG A 86 11.09 -1.27 6.77
CA ARG A 86 10.68 -1.85 8.05
C ARG A 86 9.66 -2.95 7.87
N GLU A 87 9.47 -3.73 8.92
CA GLU A 87 8.44 -4.74 9.00
C GLU A 87 7.05 -4.12 8.78
N ARG A 88 6.22 -4.86 8.06
CA ARG A 88 4.83 -4.45 7.78
C ARG A 88 4.01 -4.46 9.06
N ASP A 89 3.05 -3.57 9.14
CA ASP A 89 2.09 -3.57 10.25
C ASP A 89 1.19 -4.80 10.16
N ALA A 90 1.33 -5.71 11.12
CA ALA A 90 0.57 -6.95 11.16
C ALA A 90 -0.96 -6.73 11.20
N ARG A 91 -1.41 -5.57 11.71
CA ARG A 91 -2.84 -5.22 11.73
C ARG A 91 -3.39 -5.01 10.32
N TRP A 92 -2.56 -4.60 9.37
CA TRP A 92 -2.96 -4.36 7.98
C TRP A 92 -2.88 -5.60 7.11
N GLU A 93 -2.21 -6.65 7.56
CA GLU A 93 -2.12 -7.91 6.83
C GLU A 93 -3.44 -8.69 6.77
N ALA A 94 -4.37 -8.36 7.66
CA ALA A 94 -5.72 -8.92 7.65
C ALA A 94 -6.59 -8.40 6.49
N TYR A 95 -6.17 -7.32 5.82
CA TYR A 95 -6.90 -6.73 4.72
C TYR A 95 -6.40 -7.28 3.38
N SER A 96 -7.34 -7.66 2.52
CA SER A 96 -7.03 -8.15 1.17
C SER A 96 -6.62 -7.04 0.21
N THR A 97 -7.15 -5.84 0.43
CA THR A 97 -6.92 -4.66 -0.42
C THR A 97 -6.65 -3.43 0.45
N ILE A 98 -5.67 -2.64 0.08
CA ILE A 98 -5.39 -1.33 0.68
C ILE A 98 -5.63 -0.25 -0.35
N VAL A 99 -6.54 0.68 -0.06
CA VAL A 99 -6.83 1.84 -0.90
C VAL A 99 -6.21 3.08 -0.28
N VAL A 100 -5.47 3.84 -1.07
CA VAL A 100 -4.88 5.12 -0.67
C VAL A 100 -5.53 6.24 -1.49
N TYR A 101 -5.87 7.35 -0.87
CA TYR A 101 -6.36 8.53 -1.57
C TYR A 101 -5.78 9.82 -0.98
N GLY A 102 -5.80 10.90 -1.74
CA GLY A 102 -5.40 12.23 -1.29
C GLY A 102 -6.52 13.24 -1.45
N SER A 103 -6.20 14.53 -1.41
CA SER A 103 -7.20 15.61 -1.58
C SER A 103 -7.78 15.64 -2.99
N ASP A 104 -6.92 15.44 -3.99
CA ASP A 104 -7.21 15.62 -5.41
C ASP A 104 -6.45 14.59 -6.28
N PRO A 105 -6.71 14.54 -7.59
CA PRO A 105 -6.03 13.61 -8.50
C PRO A 105 -4.51 13.78 -8.56
N GLY A 106 -4.00 14.97 -8.26
CA GLY A 106 -2.56 15.30 -8.28
C GLY A 106 -1.82 15.01 -6.98
N SER A 107 -2.47 14.49 -5.96
CA SER A 107 -1.92 14.36 -4.61
C SER A 107 -0.62 13.56 -4.55
N ALA A 108 0.50 14.28 -4.44
CA ALA A 108 1.84 13.67 -4.33
C ALA A 108 2.00 12.87 -3.04
N VAL A 109 1.37 13.28 -1.93
CA VAL A 109 1.46 12.59 -0.65
C VAL A 109 0.77 11.22 -0.71
N ALA A 110 -0.36 11.11 -1.41
CA ALA A 110 -1.06 9.85 -1.59
C ALA A 110 -0.31 8.90 -2.53
N ARG A 111 0.22 9.42 -3.64
CA ARG A 111 1.11 8.64 -4.53
C ARG A 111 2.35 8.13 -3.80
N GLY A 112 2.96 8.99 -2.97
CA GLY A 112 4.11 8.62 -2.15
C GLY A 112 3.79 7.54 -1.12
N LEU A 113 2.62 7.60 -0.46
CA LEU A 113 2.17 6.56 0.47
C LEU A 113 1.92 5.24 -0.28
N ALA A 114 1.24 5.26 -1.42
CA ALA A 114 1.01 4.07 -2.23
C ALA A 114 2.34 3.40 -2.63
N LYS A 115 3.33 4.18 -3.08
CA LYS A 115 4.69 3.66 -3.38
C LYS A 115 5.35 3.00 -2.18
N ARG A 116 5.26 3.61 -1.00
CA ARG A 116 5.84 3.06 0.22
C ARG A 116 5.20 1.74 0.62
N LEU A 117 3.88 1.64 0.50
CA LEU A 117 3.15 0.40 0.78
C LEU A 117 3.52 -0.71 -0.21
N MET A 118 3.56 -0.40 -1.50
CA MET A 118 4.02 -1.34 -2.53
C MET A 118 5.47 -1.78 -2.29
N GLY A 119 6.36 -0.84 -1.96
CA GLY A 119 7.76 -1.11 -1.63
C GLY A 119 7.93 -1.94 -0.36
N ALA A 120 7.03 -1.80 0.62
CA ALA A 120 6.97 -2.64 1.82
C ALA A 120 6.39 -4.04 1.54
N GLY A 121 5.94 -4.33 0.31
CA GLY A 121 5.48 -5.66 -0.10
C GLY A 121 4.01 -5.96 0.22
N TYR A 122 3.18 -4.94 0.47
CA TYR A 122 1.73 -5.14 0.50
C TYR A 122 1.23 -5.49 -0.91
N LYS A 123 0.40 -6.53 -1.02
CA LYS A 123 0.12 -7.18 -2.31
C LYS A 123 -0.86 -6.43 -3.20
N ASP A 124 -1.96 -5.93 -2.65
CA ASP A 124 -3.02 -5.26 -3.40
C ASP A 124 -3.22 -3.83 -2.90
N VAL A 125 -2.29 -2.96 -3.31
CA VAL A 125 -2.36 -1.53 -3.03
C VAL A 125 -3.00 -0.83 -4.22
N ARG A 126 -4.10 -0.11 -3.99
CA ARG A 126 -4.84 0.69 -4.97
C ARG A 126 -4.70 2.17 -4.67
N PHE A 127 -4.64 2.97 -5.72
CA PHE A 127 -4.63 4.42 -5.62
C PHE A 127 -5.95 4.98 -6.16
N MET A 128 -6.76 5.62 -5.31
CA MET A 128 -7.98 6.29 -5.75
C MET A 128 -7.61 7.60 -6.46
N ARG A 129 -7.59 7.55 -7.79
CA ARG A 129 -7.08 8.64 -8.65
C ARG A 129 -7.84 9.95 -8.50
N ASP A 130 -9.14 9.87 -8.22
CA ASP A 130 -10.01 11.05 -8.17
C ASP A 130 -9.83 11.86 -6.87
N GLY A 131 -9.18 11.27 -5.89
CA GLY A 131 -8.98 11.85 -4.57
C GLY A 131 -10.29 12.09 -3.81
N PHE A 132 -10.21 12.73 -2.66
CA PHE A 132 -11.39 13.08 -1.86
C PHE A 132 -12.30 14.08 -2.59
N SER A 133 -11.75 14.94 -3.44
CA SER A 133 -12.52 15.85 -4.26
C SER A 133 -13.43 15.12 -5.27
N GLY A 134 -12.95 14.02 -5.86
CA GLY A 134 -13.77 13.18 -6.73
C GLY A 134 -14.83 12.40 -5.96
N TRP A 135 -14.51 11.92 -4.76
CA TRP A 135 -15.44 11.25 -3.87
C TRP A 135 -16.63 12.16 -3.50
N THR A 136 -16.34 13.40 -3.10
CA THR A 136 -17.37 14.38 -2.71
C THR A 136 -18.18 14.88 -3.92
N ARG A 137 -17.55 15.06 -5.08
CA ARG A 137 -18.25 15.44 -6.32
C ARG A 137 -19.23 14.37 -6.78
N ALA A 138 -18.94 13.10 -6.50
CA ALA A 138 -19.83 11.97 -6.77
C ALA A 138 -20.91 11.81 -5.68
N GLU A 139 -20.99 12.72 -4.72
CA GLU A 139 -21.95 12.74 -3.62
C GLU A 139 -21.95 11.45 -2.78
N TYR A 140 -20.80 10.77 -2.70
CA TYR A 140 -20.64 9.61 -1.84
C TYR A 140 -20.59 10.01 -0.36
N PRO A 141 -20.98 9.11 0.57
CA PRO A 141 -20.99 9.39 2.00
C PRO A 141 -19.64 9.90 2.51
N VAL A 142 -19.68 10.89 3.38
CA VAL A 142 -18.51 11.48 4.04
C VAL A 142 -18.66 11.31 5.54
N ALA A 143 -17.61 10.84 6.21
CA ALA A 143 -17.52 10.83 7.65
C ALA A 143 -16.73 12.05 8.14
N ARG A 144 -17.01 12.50 9.37
CA ARG A 144 -16.26 13.56 10.07
C ARG A 144 -15.88 13.10 11.46
N SER A 145 -14.72 13.52 11.93
CA SER A 145 -14.31 13.20 13.30
C SER A 145 -15.18 13.97 14.29
N GLY A 146 -15.82 13.24 15.20
CA GLY A 146 -16.72 13.83 16.22
C GLY A 146 -18.21 13.71 15.92
N GLU A 147 -18.62 13.29 14.74
CA GLU A 147 -20.01 12.92 14.43
C GLU A 147 -20.21 11.45 14.82
N ARG A 148 -21.07 11.20 15.81
CA ARG A 148 -21.55 9.85 16.23
C ARG A 148 -23.03 9.72 15.92
#